data_b8334315d723c944f872fe1da2b485f2
#
_entry.id   b8334315d723c944f872fe1da2b485f2
#
_cell.length_a   1.000
_cell.length_b   1.000
_cell.length_c   1.000
_cell.angle_alpha   90.00
_cell.angle_beta   90.00
_cell.angle_gamma   90.00
#
_symmetry.space_group_name_H-M   'P 1'
#
loop_
_entity.id
_entity.type
_entity.pdbx_description
1 polymer ?
#
loop_
_entity_poly.entity_id
_entity_poly.type
_entity_poly.pdbx_seq_one_letter_code
_entity_poly.pdbx_strand_id
1 'polypeptide(L)'
;MTTSVCRRAPAIFVNHGAGPLPVLMPVTDPDHGTARAFLEQVTPAWLGLNDVDTRPSAIVLVTAHWEESTVAISSGASHPLLYDYGGFPKEAYALTYNAKGSPAIAHKIHALLTAQNIPSKLDPTRGWDHGLFVPMKLINPAEDIPIVQLSVVRGSDPDLHFRIGEALAPLRDENIAILGSGMSYHSFHGRGNLVAQSKAFNDALVKACAHVDVQARGEALRAWEAMPGARECHPREEHLIPLHVIAGAAGHDALTSKDILSTMFEPVRLVSMGWGVQEL
;
A
#
# COMPACT_ATOMS: atom_id res chain seq x y z
N MET A 1 -21.01 -31.87 0.62
CA MET A 1 -19.88 -31.16 0.02
C MET A 1 -20.20 -29.68 0.19
N THR A 2 -19.69 -29.05 1.20
CA THR A 2 -19.77 -27.58 1.38
C THR A 2 -18.86 -26.95 0.32
N THR A 3 -19.44 -26.31 -0.66
CA THR A 3 -18.70 -25.44 -1.57
C THR A 3 -18.08 -24.35 -0.70
N SER A 4 -16.77 -24.46 -0.42
CA SER A 4 -16.01 -23.35 0.12
C SER A 4 -16.17 -22.18 -0.87
N VAL A 5 -16.94 -21.18 -0.50
CA VAL A 5 -16.97 -19.91 -1.24
C VAL A 5 -15.55 -19.39 -1.13
N CYS A 6 -14.79 -19.45 -2.24
CA CYS A 6 -13.45 -18.90 -2.29
C CYS A 6 -13.58 -17.40 -1.95
N ARG A 7 -13.12 -17.00 -0.78
CA ARG A 7 -13.20 -15.62 -0.32
C ARG A 7 -12.24 -14.81 -1.17
N ARG A 8 -12.72 -13.71 -1.70
CA ARG A 8 -11.90 -12.73 -2.41
C ARG A 8 -10.85 -12.15 -1.47
N ALA A 9 -9.57 -12.20 -1.84
CA ALA A 9 -8.50 -11.65 -1.02
C ALA A 9 -8.62 -10.12 -0.87
N PRO A 10 -8.17 -9.54 0.25
CA PRO A 10 -8.34 -8.12 0.53
C PRO A 10 -7.47 -7.22 -0.37
N ALA A 11 -7.90 -5.95 -0.51
CA ALA A 11 -7.13 -4.85 -1.04
C ALA A 11 -6.91 -3.83 0.08
N ILE A 12 -5.66 -3.48 0.42
CA ILE A 12 -5.33 -2.69 1.62
C ILE A 12 -4.30 -1.61 1.27
N PHE A 13 -4.57 -0.39 1.72
CA PHE A 13 -3.59 0.71 1.74
C PHE A 13 -3.08 0.93 3.15
N VAL A 14 -1.75 0.90 3.31
CA VAL A 14 -1.08 1.11 4.59
C VAL A 14 -0.16 2.32 4.54
N ASN A 15 -0.05 3.01 5.68
CA ASN A 15 0.97 4.02 5.92
C ASN A 15 2.24 3.30 6.42
N HIS A 16 3.29 3.27 5.57
CA HIS A 16 4.51 2.51 5.89
C HIS A 16 5.44 3.21 6.88
N GLY A 17 5.18 4.49 7.17
CA GLY A 17 5.95 5.28 8.15
C GLY A 17 7.24 5.89 7.57
N ALA A 18 8.10 6.40 8.44
CA ALA A 18 9.30 7.12 8.05
C ALA A 18 10.52 6.19 7.97
N GLY A 19 10.89 5.78 6.77
CA GLY A 19 12.03 4.91 6.54
C GLY A 19 12.00 3.64 7.41
N PRO A 20 13.10 3.26 8.08
CA PRO A 20 13.16 2.05 8.91
C PRO A 20 12.56 2.24 10.32
N LEU A 21 12.13 3.44 10.71
CA LEU A 21 11.75 3.76 12.09
C LEU A 21 10.60 2.90 12.64
N PRO A 22 9.56 2.52 11.87
CA PRO A 22 8.53 1.63 12.39
C PRO A 22 9.06 0.28 12.90
N VAL A 23 10.16 -0.23 12.33
CA VAL A 23 10.81 -1.46 12.79
C VAL A 23 11.75 -1.19 13.97
N LEU A 24 12.45 -0.08 13.96
CA LEU A 24 13.49 0.23 14.95
C LEU A 24 12.91 0.75 16.28
N MET A 25 11.79 1.49 16.23
CA MET A 25 11.19 2.09 17.40
C MET A 25 10.20 1.14 18.08
N PRO A 26 10.09 1.16 19.43
CA PRO A 26 9.13 0.33 20.13
C PRO A 26 7.67 0.79 19.88
N VAL A 27 6.71 -0.08 20.18
CA VAL A 27 5.27 0.24 20.07
C VAL A 27 4.84 1.39 21.02
N THR A 28 5.64 1.66 22.04
CA THR A 28 5.42 2.78 22.99
C THR A 28 6.04 4.09 22.54
N ASP A 29 6.72 4.10 21.38
CA ASP A 29 7.28 5.34 20.82
C ASP A 29 6.15 6.30 20.44
N PRO A 30 6.21 7.58 20.88
CA PRO A 30 5.13 8.53 20.64
C PRO A 30 4.91 8.83 19.15
N ASP A 31 5.98 8.77 18.34
CA ASP A 31 5.96 9.21 16.94
C ASP A 31 5.66 8.06 15.98
N HIS A 32 6.13 6.85 16.27
CA HIS A 32 6.07 5.72 15.35
C HIS A 32 5.26 4.53 15.90
N GLY A 33 5.01 4.50 17.21
CA GLY A 33 4.39 3.36 17.89
C GLY A 33 2.99 3.03 17.37
N THR A 34 2.17 4.05 17.06
CA THR A 34 0.81 3.84 16.52
C THR A 34 0.85 3.22 15.13
N ALA A 35 1.75 3.68 14.25
CA ALA A 35 1.94 3.10 12.93
C ALA A 35 2.49 1.67 13.03
N ARG A 36 3.47 1.43 13.90
CA ARG A 36 3.99 0.10 14.20
C ARG A 36 2.89 -0.84 14.68
N ALA A 37 2.11 -0.44 15.68
CA ALA A 37 1.02 -1.26 16.23
C ALA A 37 -0.02 -1.61 15.16
N PHE A 38 -0.35 -0.68 14.26
CA PHE A 38 -1.24 -0.94 13.14
C PHE A 38 -0.67 -2.01 12.20
N LEU A 39 0.61 -1.90 11.84
CA LEU A 39 1.28 -2.86 10.93
C LEU A 39 1.45 -4.24 11.57
N GLU A 40 1.70 -4.32 12.90
CA GLU A 40 1.90 -5.59 13.61
C GLU A 40 0.60 -6.30 14.00
N GLN A 41 -0.47 -5.56 14.29
CA GLN A 41 -1.66 -6.13 14.93
C GLN A 41 -2.90 -6.08 14.03
N VAL A 42 -3.11 -4.97 13.33
CA VAL A 42 -4.33 -4.76 12.52
C VAL A 42 -4.14 -5.29 11.10
N THR A 43 -3.05 -4.94 10.45
CA THR A 43 -2.82 -5.32 9.05
C THR A 43 -2.75 -6.83 8.83
N PRO A 44 -2.12 -7.65 9.71
CA PRO A 44 -2.16 -9.11 9.57
C PRO A 44 -3.59 -9.67 9.63
N ALA A 45 -4.43 -9.15 10.52
CA ALA A 45 -5.83 -9.57 10.62
C ALA A 45 -6.63 -9.15 9.37
N TRP A 46 -6.44 -7.92 8.89
CA TRP A 46 -7.05 -7.45 7.64
C TRP A 46 -6.65 -8.29 6.43
N LEU A 47 -5.39 -8.74 6.37
CA LEU A 47 -4.90 -9.65 5.33
C LEU A 47 -5.37 -11.10 5.51
N GLY A 48 -5.94 -11.45 6.68
CA GLY A 48 -6.34 -12.82 6.98
C GLY A 48 -5.17 -13.73 7.33
N LEU A 49 -4.03 -13.19 7.80
CA LEU A 49 -2.82 -13.99 8.09
C LEU A 49 -2.96 -14.87 9.31
N ASN A 50 -3.90 -14.57 10.19
CA ASN A 50 -4.10 -15.27 11.46
C ASN A 50 -4.86 -16.61 11.31
N ASP A 51 -5.42 -16.87 10.12
CA ASP A 51 -6.20 -18.07 9.83
C ASP A 51 -5.76 -18.68 8.50
N VAL A 52 -5.45 -19.96 8.51
CA VAL A 52 -4.99 -20.72 7.34
C VAL A 52 -5.99 -20.70 6.18
N ASP A 53 -7.29 -20.65 6.48
CA ASP A 53 -8.36 -20.67 5.48
C ASP A 53 -8.57 -19.30 4.79
N THR A 54 -8.09 -18.22 5.41
CA THR A 54 -8.21 -16.85 4.88
C THR A 54 -6.90 -16.25 4.40
N ARG A 55 -5.79 -16.92 4.70
CA ARG A 55 -4.44 -16.46 4.36
C ARG A 55 -4.25 -16.36 2.84
N PRO A 56 -3.75 -15.23 2.31
CA PRO A 56 -3.50 -15.10 0.88
C PRO A 56 -2.34 -16.00 0.45
N SER A 57 -2.44 -16.51 -0.78
CA SER A 57 -1.39 -17.32 -1.40
C SER A 57 -0.17 -16.50 -1.85
N ALA A 58 -0.36 -15.20 -2.06
CA ALA A 58 0.67 -14.22 -2.39
C ALA A 58 0.18 -12.80 -2.13
N ILE A 59 1.10 -11.84 -2.14
CA ILE A 59 0.82 -10.40 -2.04
C ILE A 59 1.39 -9.69 -3.26
N VAL A 60 0.59 -8.86 -3.91
CA VAL A 60 1.05 -7.84 -4.86
C VAL A 60 1.17 -6.54 -4.10
N LEU A 61 2.38 -5.97 -4.02
CA LEU A 61 2.64 -4.75 -3.26
C LEU A 61 3.04 -3.60 -4.19
N VAL A 62 2.23 -2.54 -4.20
CA VAL A 62 2.51 -1.29 -4.92
C VAL A 62 3.23 -0.34 -3.98
N THR A 63 4.46 0.05 -4.32
CA THR A 63 5.29 0.92 -3.48
C THR A 63 5.38 2.34 -4.02
N ALA A 64 5.34 3.33 -3.13
CA ALA A 64 5.61 4.73 -3.44
C ALA A 64 7.09 5.00 -3.78
N HIS A 65 8.00 4.09 -3.39
CA HIS A 65 9.45 4.25 -3.52
C HIS A 65 10.04 3.70 -4.82
N TRP A 66 9.20 3.25 -5.73
CA TRP A 66 9.62 2.81 -7.07
C TRP A 66 8.83 3.52 -8.14
N GLU A 67 9.45 4.52 -8.78
CA GLU A 67 8.84 5.30 -9.85
C GLU A 67 9.50 4.98 -11.19
N GLU A 68 8.70 4.60 -12.19
CA GLU A 68 9.17 4.23 -13.52
C GLU A 68 8.35 4.94 -14.62
N SER A 69 8.82 4.91 -15.84
CA SER A 69 8.07 5.47 -16.98
C SER A 69 6.85 4.65 -17.39
N THR A 70 6.83 3.37 -17.03
CA THR A 70 5.72 2.43 -17.21
C THR A 70 5.64 1.57 -15.94
N VAL A 71 4.56 0.82 -15.76
CA VAL A 71 4.47 -0.11 -14.63
C VAL A 71 5.63 -1.11 -14.68
N ALA A 72 6.50 -1.10 -13.69
CA ALA A 72 7.54 -2.12 -13.53
C ALA A 72 7.10 -3.15 -12.48
N ILE A 73 7.40 -4.42 -12.77
CA ILE A 73 6.93 -5.57 -12.00
C ILE A 73 8.14 -6.38 -11.59
N SER A 74 8.40 -6.56 -10.30
CA SER A 74 9.48 -7.43 -9.83
C SER A 74 9.18 -8.88 -10.22
N SER A 75 10.08 -9.50 -11.00
CA SER A 75 9.81 -10.80 -11.63
C SER A 75 10.84 -11.88 -11.28
N GLY A 76 11.77 -11.60 -10.36
CA GLY A 76 12.70 -12.59 -9.83
C GLY A 76 12.04 -13.56 -8.86
N ALA A 77 12.65 -14.73 -8.65
CA ALA A 77 12.25 -15.67 -7.61
C ALA A 77 12.73 -15.23 -6.21
N SER A 78 13.70 -14.32 -6.15
CA SER A 78 14.22 -13.67 -4.95
C SER A 78 14.77 -12.29 -5.30
N HIS A 79 14.76 -11.39 -4.34
CA HIS A 79 15.21 -10.02 -4.52
C HIS A 79 16.07 -9.59 -3.34
N PRO A 80 17.23 -8.92 -3.56
CA PRO A 80 17.96 -8.30 -2.47
C PRO A 80 17.16 -7.13 -1.88
N LEU A 81 17.52 -6.69 -0.69
CA LEU A 81 16.96 -5.44 -0.17
C LEU A 81 17.70 -4.23 -0.79
N LEU A 82 16.92 -3.19 -1.06
CA LEU A 82 17.41 -1.89 -1.45
C LEU A 82 17.19 -0.91 -0.29
N TYR A 83 18.27 -0.56 0.40
CA TYR A 83 18.21 0.43 1.48
C TYR A 83 18.23 1.83 0.85
N ASP A 84 17.06 2.26 0.37
CA ASP A 84 16.82 3.53 -0.34
C ASP A 84 16.66 4.74 0.61
N TYR A 85 17.20 4.63 1.81
CA TYR A 85 17.24 5.69 2.83
C TYR A 85 18.67 5.97 3.30
N GLY A 86 18.88 7.09 3.99
CA GLY A 86 20.18 7.49 4.51
C GLY A 86 20.09 8.19 5.86
N GLY A 87 21.23 8.27 6.59
CA GLY A 87 21.30 8.99 7.86
C GLY A 87 20.72 8.27 9.08
N PHE A 88 20.38 6.99 8.95
CA PHE A 88 19.87 6.17 10.06
C PHE A 88 21.00 5.40 10.80
N PRO A 89 20.73 4.90 12.02
CA PRO A 89 21.67 4.04 12.75
C PRO A 89 22.05 2.79 11.97
N LYS A 90 23.19 2.16 12.30
CA LYS A 90 23.71 0.97 11.60
C LYS A 90 22.73 -0.20 11.59
N GLU A 91 21.93 -0.33 12.61
CA GLU A 91 20.89 -1.36 12.77
C GLU A 91 19.86 -1.30 11.63
N ALA A 92 19.59 -0.11 11.10
CA ALA A 92 18.71 0.08 9.95
C ALA A 92 19.22 -0.65 8.71
N TYR A 93 20.54 -0.70 8.51
CA TYR A 93 21.18 -1.33 7.35
C TYR A 93 21.50 -2.81 7.58
N ALA A 94 21.16 -3.34 8.77
CA ALA A 94 21.25 -4.75 9.11
C ALA A 94 19.89 -5.46 9.04
N LEU A 95 18.83 -4.75 8.70
CA LEU A 95 17.51 -5.34 8.52
C LEU A 95 17.54 -6.36 7.38
N THR A 96 16.84 -7.46 7.56
CA THR A 96 16.70 -8.52 6.55
C THR A 96 15.23 -8.82 6.32
N TYR A 97 14.88 -9.17 5.09
CA TYR A 97 13.57 -9.69 4.72
C TYR A 97 13.72 -10.58 3.49
N ASN A 98 13.50 -11.90 3.64
CA ASN A 98 13.88 -12.91 2.66
C ASN A 98 12.67 -13.64 2.06
N ALA A 99 11.49 -13.04 2.06
CA ALA A 99 10.33 -13.62 1.38
C ALA A 99 10.65 -13.90 -0.10
N LYS A 100 9.98 -14.87 -0.67
CA LYS A 100 10.17 -15.22 -2.08
C LYS A 100 9.44 -14.24 -3.00
N GLY A 101 9.99 -14.00 -4.17
CA GLY A 101 9.25 -13.43 -5.29
C GLY A 101 8.42 -14.51 -6.01
N SER A 102 7.59 -14.08 -6.96
CA SER A 102 6.77 -15.00 -7.77
C SER A 102 6.80 -14.62 -9.25
N PRO A 103 7.72 -15.20 -10.05
CA PRO A 103 7.75 -14.97 -11.49
C PRO A 103 6.42 -15.28 -12.19
N ALA A 104 5.73 -16.33 -11.76
CA ALA A 104 4.44 -16.73 -12.36
C ALA A 104 3.37 -15.64 -12.16
N ILE A 105 3.26 -15.06 -10.96
CA ILE A 105 2.32 -13.95 -10.68
C ILE A 105 2.78 -12.68 -11.41
N ALA A 106 4.08 -12.41 -11.49
CA ALA A 106 4.61 -11.27 -12.23
C ALA A 106 4.22 -11.31 -13.72
N HIS A 107 4.36 -12.47 -14.36
CA HIS A 107 3.90 -12.66 -15.74
C HIS A 107 2.38 -12.53 -15.89
N LYS A 108 1.60 -13.03 -14.94
CA LYS A 108 0.15 -12.86 -14.93
C LYS A 108 -0.24 -11.38 -14.83
N ILE A 109 0.39 -10.61 -13.94
CA ILE A 109 0.18 -9.16 -13.82
C ILE A 109 0.49 -8.47 -15.16
N HIS A 110 1.63 -8.80 -15.76
CA HIS A 110 2.00 -8.24 -17.07
C HIS A 110 0.94 -8.51 -18.15
N ALA A 111 0.40 -9.73 -18.18
CA ALA A 111 -0.67 -10.09 -19.11
C ALA A 111 -1.98 -9.33 -18.84
N LEU A 112 -2.38 -9.17 -17.56
CA LEU A 112 -3.57 -8.40 -17.18
C LEU A 112 -3.46 -6.93 -17.59
N LEU A 113 -2.32 -6.30 -17.34
CA LEU A 113 -2.06 -4.91 -17.73
C LEU A 113 -2.04 -4.75 -19.25
N THR A 114 -1.42 -5.69 -19.96
CA THR A 114 -1.38 -5.70 -21.45
C THR A 114 -2.78 -5.80 -22.03
N ALA A 115 -3.65 -6.63 -21.46
CA ALA A 115 -5.05 -6.79 -21.91
C ALA A 115 -5.87 -5.49 -21.74
N GLN A 116 -5.47 -4.60 -20.84
CA GLN A 116 -6.07 -3.28 -20.60
C GLN A 116 -5.31 -2.14 -21.33
N ASN A 117 -4.37 -2.47 -22.24
CA ASN A 117 -3.49 -1.51 -22.92
C ASN A 117 -2.70 -0.61 -21.95
N ILE A 118 -2.30 -1.14 -20.79
CA ILE A 118 -1.44 -0.46 -19.82
C ILE A 118 -0.01 -0.95 -20.03
N PRO A 119 0.93 -0.07 -20.44
CA PRO A 119 2.32 -0.46 -20.65
C PRO A 119 2.97 -0.94 -19.36
N SER A 120 3.63 -2.09 -19.42
CA SER A 120 4.35 -2.64 -18.28
C SER A 120 5.61 -3.41 -18.70
N LYS A 121 6.56 -3.54 -17.77
CA LYS A 121 7.81 -4.30 -17.97
C LYS A 121 8.07 -5.22 -16.78
N LEU A 122 8.71 -6.35 -17.05
CA LEU A 122 9.23 -7.25 -16.01
C LEU A 122 10.65 -6.82 -15.63
N ASP A 123 10.94 -6.78 -14.32
CA ASP A 123 12.27 -6.50 -13.78
C ASP A 123 12.68 -7.64 -12.83
N PRO A 124 13.59 -8.53 -13.27
CA PRO A 124 14.02 -9.66 -12.44
C PRO A 124 15.08 -9.29 -11.39
N THR A 125 15.61 -8.07 -11.41
CA THR A 125 16.83 -7.69 -10.66
C THR A 125 16.61 -6.59 -9.62
N ARG A 126 15.54 -5.79 -9.75
CA ARG A 126 15.22 -4.71 -8.82
C ARG A 126 15.16 -5.22 -7.39
N GLY A 127 15.92 -4.60 -6.50
CA GLY A 127 15.85 -4.86 -5.06
C GLY A 127 14.55 -4.32 -4.46
N TRP A 128 14.09 -4.92 -3.37
CA TRP A 128 12.93 -4.44 -2.62
C TRP A 128 13.31 -3.23 -1.76
N ASP A 129 12.62 -2.11 -1.96
CA ASP A 129 12.80 -0.87 -1.21
C ASP A 129 12.13 -0.92 0.18
N HIS A 130 12.39 0.11 1.00
CA HIS A 130 11.86 0.13 2.36
C HIS A 130 10.33 0.26 2.41
N GLY A 131 9.69 0.80 1.39
CA GLY A 131 8.23 0.78 1.28
C GLY A 131 7.65 -0.63 1.21
N LEU A 132 8.46 -1.63 0.84
CA LEU A 132 8.09 -3.04 0.93
C LEU A 132 8.62 -3.66 2.22
N PHE A 133 9.96 -3.70 2.42
CA PHE A 133 10.51 -4.60 3.44
C PHE A 133 10.26 -4.12 4.88
N VAL A 134 10.12 -2.81 5.12
CA VAL A 134 9.84 -2.28 6.46
C VAL A 134 8.42 -2.67 6.92
N PRO A 135 7.32 -2.32 6.20
CA PRO A 135 6.00 -2.75 6.63
C PRO A 135 5.85 -4.28 6.62
N MET A 136 6.38 -4.97 5.61
CA MET A 136 6.22 -6.43 5.54
C MET A 136 6.94 -7.18 6.64
N LYS A 137 8.05 -6.65 7.18
CA LYS A 137 8.73 -7.23 8.34
C LYS A 137 7.87 -7.20 9.62
N LEU A 138 6.95 -6.24 9.73
CA LEU A 138 5.99 -6.13 10.81
C LEU A 138 4.71 -6.94 10.53
N ILE A 139 4.25 -6.91 9.28
CA ILE A 139 3.00 -7.57 8.85
C ILE A 139 3.14 -9.08 8.76
N ASN A 140 4.22 -9.56 8.14
CA ASN A 140 4.50 -10.99 7.93
C ASN A 140 5.95 -11.32 8.31
N PRO A 141 6.29 -11.30 9.60
CA PRO A 141 7.65 -11.60 10.07
C PRO A 141 8.11 -13.04 9.79
N ALA A 142 7.19 -13.95 9.44
CA ALA A 142 7.50 -15.31 9.02
C ALA A 142 8.12 -15.38 7.61
N GLU A 143 7.99 -14.32 6.81
CA GLU A 143 8.56 -14.21 5.46
C GLU A 143 8.14 -15.33 4.48
N ASP A 144 6.99 -15.96 4.74
CA ASP A 144 6.56 -17.20 4.10
C ASP A 144 5.50 -17.01 2.99
N ILE A 145 5.05 -15.75 2.75
CA ILE A 145 4.15 -15.40 1.66
C ILE A 145 4.95 -14.79 0.52
N PRO A 146 4.84 -15.31 -0.72
CA PRO A 146 5.48 -14.73 -1.88
C PRO A 146 4.97 -13.31 -2.18
N ILE A 147 5.87 -12.42 -2.62
CA ILE A 147 5.54 -11.03 -2.93
C ILE A 147 5.98 -10.67 -4.34
N VAL A 148 5.12 -9.93 -5.05
CA VAL A 148 5.47 -9.23 -6.29
C VAL A 148 5.33 -7.73 -6.06
N GLN A 149 6.44 -7.00 -6.20
CA GLN A 149 6.45 -5.54 -6.04
C GLN A 149 6.14 -4.86 -7.37
N LEU A 150 5.31 -3.80 -7.34
CA LEU A 150 4.99 -2.96 -8.48
C LEU A 150 5.44 -1.52 -8.23
N SER A 151 5.94 -0.88 -9.29
CA SER A 151 6.19 0.55 -9.28
C SER A 151 4.91 1.37 -9.47
N VAL A 152 4.96 2.62 -9.05
CA VAL A 152 4.08 3.67 -9.57
C VAL A 152 4.65 4.23 -10.88
N VAL A 153 3.82 4.91 -11.68
CA VAL A 153 4.22 5.52 -12.95
C VAL A 153 4.51 7.01 -12.74
N ARG A 154 5.64 7.47 -13.26
CA ARG A 154 6.03 8.89 -13.20
C ARG A 154 4.94 9.78 -13.76
N GLY A 155 4.78 10.94 -13.12
CA GLY A 155 3.69 11.87 -13.43
C GLY A 155 2.43 11.58 -12.63
N SER A 156 2.41 10.45 -11.90
CA SER A 156 1.42 10.13 -10.86
C SER A 156 -0.04 10.37 -11.27
N ASP A 157 -0.37 10.08 -12.53
CA ASP A 157 -1.72 10.22 -13.05
C ASP A 157 -2.71 9.35 -12.23
N PRO A 158 -3.65 9.94 -11.49
CA PRO A 158 -4.57 9.21 -10.63
C PRO A 158 -5.52 8.29 -11.41
N ASP A 159 -5.92 8.67 -12.63
CA ASP A 159 -6.77 7.85 -13.48
C ASP A 159 -6.05 6.58 -13.95
N LEU A 160 -4.82 6.72 -14.43
CA LEU A 160 -4.01 5.58 -14.82
C LEU A 160 -3.80 4.61 -13.65
N HIS A 161 -3.49 5.12 -12.45
CA HIS A 161 -3.25 4.27 -11.29
C HIS A 161 -4.52 3.58 -10.79
N PHE A 162 -5.66 4.24 -10.87
CA PHE A 162 -6.95 3.62 -10.58
C PHE A 162 -7.24 2.46 -11.57
N ARG A 163 -7.03 2.67 -12.86
CA ARG A 163 -7.17 1.64 -13.91
C ARG A 163 -6.17 0.49 -13.76
N ILE A 164 -4.94 0.75 -13.28
CA ILE A 164 -3.99 -0.33 -12.90
C ILE A 164 -4.65 -1.21 -11.84
N GLY A 165 -5.26 -0.61 -10.83
CA GLY A 165 -5.99 -1.33 -9.79
C GLY A 165 -7.13 -2.19 -10.34
N GLU A 166 -7.97 -1.63 -11.22
CA GLU A 166 -9.06 -2.38 -11.88
C GLU A 166 -8.50 -3.59 -12.66
N ALA A 167 -7.39 -3.42 -13.36
CA ALA A 167 -6.74 -4.51 -14.09
C ALA A 167 -6.20 -5.62 -13.16
N LEU A 168 -5.80 -5.27 -11.93
CA LEU A 168 -5.31 -6.23 -10.93
C LEU A 168 -6.43 -6.90 -10.12
N ALA A 169 -7.65 -6.34 -10.12
CA ALA A 169 -8.76 -6.82 -9.31
C ALA A 169 -9.05 -8.34 -9.44
N PRO A 170 -8.93 -8.98 -10.62
CA PRO A 170 -9.15 -10.42 -10.76
C PRO A 170 -8.19 -11.30 -9.94
N LEU A 171 -6.99 -10.81 -9.60
CA LEU A 171 -6.03 -11.55 -8.77
C LEU A 171 -6.59 -11.85 -7.38
N ARG A 172 -7.46 -10.99 -6.87
CA ARG A 172 -8.10 -11.15 -5.57
C ARG A 172 -9.02 -12.38 -5.51
N ASP A 173 -9.64 -12.73 -6.64
CA ASP A 173 -10.47 -13.92 -6.77
C ASP A 173 -9.63 -15.22 -6.81
N GLU A 174 -8.31 -15.09 -7.03
CA GLU A 174 -7.33 -16.17 -6.97
C GLU A 174 -6.58 -16.21 -5.62
N ASN A 175 -7.13 -15.61 -4.59
CA ASN A 175 -6.54 -15.52 -3.24
C ASN A 175 -5.17 -14.79 -3.22
N ILE A 176 -4.99 -13.78 -4.07
CA ILE A 176 -3.81 -12.90 -4.07
C ILE A 176 -4.23 -11.54 -3.53
N ALA A 177 -3.68 -11.14 -2.39
CA ALA A 177 -3.97 -9.85 -1.78
C ALA A 177 -3.23 -8.72 -2.50
N ILE A 178 -3.82 -7.52 -2.51
CA ILE A 178 -3.20 -6.33 -3.10
C ILE A 178 -2.96 -5.31 -2.00
N LEU A 179 -1.70 -4.93 -1.80
CA LEU A 179 -1.25 -4.02 -0.75
C LEU A 179 -0.63 -2.77 -1.38
N GLY A 180 -1.15 -1.60 -1.04
CA GLY A 180 -0.56 -0.31 -1.37
C GLY A 180 0.26 0.21 -0.20
N SER A 181 1.53 0.42 -0.41
CA SER A 181 2.45 0.98 0.57
C SER A 181 2.78 2.43 0.22
N GLY A 182 2.23 3.34 1.00
CA GLY A 182 2.39 4.77 0.82
C GLY A 182 2.13 5.52 2.12
N MET A 183 1.60 6.74 2.03
CA MET A 183 1.20 7.57 3.17
C MET A 183 -0.04 8.38 2.77
N SER A 184 -1.01 8.54 3.64
CA SER A 184 -2.14 9.45 3.42
C SER A 184 -1.86 10.90 3.85
N TYR A 185 -0.68 11.15 4.36
CA TYR A 185 -0.05 12.45 4.60
C TYR A 185 1.46 12.29 4.42
N HIS A 186 2.06 13.09 3.54
CA HIS A 186 3.49 13.05 3.27
C HIS A 186 4.03 14.46 2.98
N SER A 187 4.14 15.27 4.03
CA SER A 187 4.69 16.61 3.96
C SER A 187 5.64 16.86 5.14
N PHE A 188 6.88 17.22 4.84
CA PHE A 188 7.92 17.52 5.85
C PHE A 188 8.09 19.02 6.08
N HIS A 189 7.43 19.86 5.30
CA HIS A 189 7.56 21.31 5.31
C HIS A 189 6.20 22.00 5.28
N GLY A 190 5.18 21.35 5.81
CA GLY A 190 3.82 21.89 5.84
C GLY A 190 3.77 23.24 6.56
N ARG A 191 2.91 24.14 6.05
CA ARG A 191 2.67 25.46 6.65
C ARG A 191 1.21 25.55 7.10
N GLY A 192 0.98 26.29 8.17
CA GLY A 192 -0.36 26.50 8.68
C GLY A 192 -0.75 25.46 9.74
N ASN A 193 -2.04 25.22 9.89
CA ASN A 193 -2.56 24.24 10.86
C ASN A 193 -2.58 22.84 10.25
N LEU A 194 -1.46 22.12 10.34
CA LEU A 194 -1.29 20.79 9.78
C LEU A 194 -2.26 19.77 10.38
N VAL A 195 -2.62 19.93 11.65
CA VAL A 195 -3.61 19.07 12.33
C VAL A 195 -4.98 19.18 11.64
N ALA A 196 -5.46 20.41 11.43
CA ALA A 196 -6.75 20.64 10.77
C ALA A 196 -6.71 20.25 9.31
N GLN A 197 -5.61 20.55 8.59
CA GLN A 197 -5.44 20.23 7.19
C GLN A 197 -5.37 18.70 6.95
N SER A 198 -4.57 17.98 7.74
CA SER A 198 -4.50 16.52 7.63
C SER A 198 -5.83 15.86 7.96
N LYS A 199 -6.56 16.38 8.96
CA LYS A 199 -7.91 15.89 9.29
C LYS A 199 -8.87 16.11 8.12
N ALA A 200 -8.96 17.34 7.60
CA ALA A 200 -9.90 17.68 6.53
C ALA A 200 -9.61 16.89 5.25
N PHE A 201 -8.33 16.74 4.89
CA PHE A 201 -7.92 15.95 3.74
C PHE A 201 -8.28 14.47 3.90
N ASN A 202 -7.91 13.86 5.03
CA ASN A 202 -8.18 12.45 5.27
C ASN A 202 -9.69 12.15 5.40
N ASP A 203 -10.51 13.09 5.94
CA ASP A 203 -11.98 12.97 5.94
C ASP A 203 -12.54 12.94 4.49
N ALA A 204 -12.04 13.83 3.63
CA ALA A 204 -12.44 13.88 2.22
C ALA A 204 -11.99 12.62 1.46
N LEU A 205 -10.76 12.15 1.73
CA LEU A 205 -10.18 10.96 1.13
C LEU A 205 -10.98 9.69 1.52
N VAL A 206 -11.32 9.52 2.80
CA VAL A 206 -12.17 8.42 3.28
C VAL A 206 -13.53 8.47 2.60
N LYS A 207 -14.14 9.66 2.50
CA LYS A 207 -15.43 9.83 1.82
C LYS A 207 -15.36 9.43 0.34
N ALA A 208 -14.31 9.82 -0.38
CA ALA A 208 -14.10 9.43 -1.76
C ALA A 208 -13.93 7.91 -1.91
N CYS A 209 -13.14 7.29 -1.02
CA CYS A 209 -12.91 5.86 -1.01
C CYS A 209 -14.13 5.02 -0.59
N ALA A 210 -15.08 5.60 0.13
CA ALA A 210 -16.28 4.90 0.63
C ALA A 210 -17.36 4.66 -0.44
N HIS A 211 -17.22 5.23 -1.64
CA HIS A 211 -18.14 4.91 -2.73
C HIS A 211 -18.04 3.42 -3.09
N VAL A 212 -19.14 2.68 -2.97
CA VAL A 212 -19.23 1.27 -3.39
C VAL A 212 -19.23 1.15 -4.91
N ASP A 213 -19.83 2.14 -5.59
CA ASP A 213 -19.75 2.26 -7.04
C ASP A 213 -18.33 2.62 -7.46
N VAL A 214 -17.74 1.76 -8.31
CA VAL A 214 -16.33 1.85 -8.73
C VAL A 214 -16.07 3.12 -9.53
N GLN A 215 -17.00 3.50 -10.42
CA GLN A 215 -16.86 4.70 -11.24
C GLN A 215 -16.91 5.96 -10.38
N ALA A 216 -17.90 6.07 -9.49
CA ALA A 216 -18.03 7.22 -8.58
C ALA A 216 -16.79 7.35 -7.67
N ARG A 217 -16.24 6.23 -7.18
CA ARG A 217 -14.98 6.21 -6.42
C ARG A 217 -13.80 6.72 -7.25
N GLY A 218 -13.65 6.23 -8.49
CA GLY A 218 -12.61 6.67 -9.40
C GLY A 218 -12.71 8.15 -9.74
N GLU A 219 -13.90 8.67 -10.02
CA GLU A 219 -14.13 10.09 -10.29
C GLU A 219 -13.78 10.97 -9.07
N ALA A 220 -14.18 10.55 -7.87
CA ALA A 220 -13.87 11.28 -6.63
C ALA A 220 -12.36 11.29 -6.33
N LEU A 221 -11.67 10.16 -6.53
CA LEU A 221 -10.22 10.08 -6.32
C LEU A 221 -9.42 10.81 -7.40
N ARG A 222 -9.89 10.84 -8.65
CA ARG A 222 -9.27 11.65 -9.72
C ARG A 222 -9.23 13.14 -9.36
N ALA A 223 -10.22 13.61 -8.61
CA ALA A 223 -10.32 15.00 -8.17
C ALA A 223 -9.61 15.27 -6.82
N TRP A 224 -8.70 14.42 -6.37
CA TRP A 224 -8.08 14.49 -5.05
C TRP A 224 -7.41 15.85 -4.76
N GLU A 225 -6.84 16.50 -5.75
CA GLU A 225 -6.18 17.81 -5.61
C GLU A 225 -7.14 18.93 -5.17
N ALA A 226 -8.44 18.77 -5.45
CA ALA A 226 -9.46 19.71 -5.02
C ALA A 226 -9.96 19.45 -3.59
N MET A 227 -9.49 18.38 -2.93
CA MET A 227 -9.84 18.10 -1.56
C MET A 227 -9.18 19.11 -0.61
N PRO A 228 -9.85 19.46 0.54
CA PRO A 228 -9.27 20.39 1.51
C PRO A 228 -7.91 19.92 2.04
N GLY A 229 -6.89 20.77 1.98
CA GLY A 229 -5.56 20.45 2.49
C GLY A 229 -4.75 19.48 1.62
N ALA A 230 -5.18 19.19 0.39
CA ALA A 230 -4.54 18.21 -0.48
C ALA A 230 -3.04 18.48 -0.72
N ARG A 231 -2.71 19.68 -1.17
CA ARG A 231 -1.32 20.04 -1.49
C ARG A 231 -0.46 20.37 -0.26
N GLU A 232 -1.08 20.70 0.86
CA GLU A 232 -0.40 20.79 2.14
C GLU A 232 -0.02 19.40 2.67
N CYS A 233 -0.88 18.41 2.50
CA CYS A 233 -0.63 17.02 2.87
C CYS A 233 0.30 16.31 1.88
N HIS A 234 0.17 16.62 0.60
CA HIS A 234 0.95 16.06 -0.50
C HIS A 234 1.49 17.15 -1.42
N PRO A 235 2.62 17.81 -1.08
CA PRO A 235 3.33 18.69 -2.02
C PRO A 235 3.71 17.95 -3.30
N ARG A 236 3.98 16.65 -3.18
CA ARG A 236 4.15 15.67 -4.23
C ARG A 236 3.31 14.43 -3.91
N GLU A 237 2.72 13.83 -4.92
CA GLU A 237 1.67 12.82 -4.78
C GLU A 237 2.12 11.36 -4.72
N GLU A 238 3.39 11.05 -4.92
CA GLU A 238 3.90 9.67 -5.07
C GLU A 238 3.50 8.74 -3.92
N HIS A 239 3.43 9.29 -2.70
CA HIS A 239 3.00 8.50 -1.52
C HIS A 239 1.49 8.30 -1.42
N LEU A 240 0.69 9.14 -2.09
CA LEU A 240 -0.75 8.95 -2.17
C LEU A 240 -1.15 7.96 -3.29
N ILE A 241 -0.39 7.92 -4.36
CA ILE A 241 -0.73 7.18 -5.58
C ILE A 241 -0.96 5.67 -5.37
N PRO A 242 -0.24 4.96 -4.50
CA PRO A 242 -0.58 3.57 -4.21
C PRO A 242 -2.03 3.37 -3.77
N LEU A 243 -2.65 4.35 -3.07
CA LEU A 243 -4.06 4.29 -2.70
C LEU A 243 -4.99 4.21 -3.92
N HIS A 244 -4.68 4.94 -5.01
CA HIS A 244 -5.51 4.91 -6.22
C HIS A 244 -5.53 3.51 -6.84
N VAL A 245 -4.39 2.82 -6.85
CA VAL A 245 -4.32 1.41 -7.31
C VAL A 245 -5.18 0.51 -6.42
N ILE A 246 -5.07 0.65 -5.10
CA ILE A 246 -5.82 -0.19 -4.16
C ILE A 246 -7.33 0.06 -4.27
N ALA A 247 -7.73 1.32 -4.38
CA ALA A 247 -9.13 1.70 -4.56
C ALA A 247 -9.72 1.17 -5.88
N GLY A 248 -8.94 1.14 -6.97
CA GLY A 248 -9.33 0.50 -8.23
C GLY A 248 -9.48 -1.03 -8.08
N ALA A 249 -8.55 -1.67 -7.37
CA ALA A 249 -8.59 -3.12 -7.13
C ALA A 249 -9.70 -3.56 -6.17
N ALA A 250 -10.26 -2.64 -5.40
CA ALA A 250 -11.31 -2.92 -4.42
C ALA A 250 -12.61 -3.48 -5.03
N GLY A 251 -12.93 -3.12 -6.28
CA GLY A 251 -14.21 -3.50 -6.89
C GLY A 251 -15.37 -2.87 -6.12
N HIS A 252 -16.42 -3.64 -5.85
CA HIS A 252 -17.61 -3.19 -5.12
C HIS A 252 -17.57 -3.49 -3.61
N ASP A 253 -16.42 -3.84 -3.05
CA ASP A 253 -16.29 -4.10 -1.62
C ASP A 253 -16.48 -2.81 -0.81
N ALA A 254 -17.04 -2.94 0.38
CA ALA A 254 -17.18 -1.84 1.32
C ALA A 254 -15.83 -1.46 1.94
N LEU A 255 -15.65 -0.17 2.20
CA LEU A 255 -14.44 0.36 2.84
C LEU A 255 -14.47 0.13 4.35
N THR A 256 -13.36 -0.36 4.89
CA THR A 256 -12.99 -0.26 6.31
C THR A 256 -11.79 0.68 6.43
N SER A 257 -11.82 1.62 7.35
CA SER A 257 -10.71 2.56 7.57
C SER A 257 -10.27 2.60 9.03
N LYS A 258 -8.98 2.87 9.26
CA LYS A 258 -8.39 3.01 10.59
C LYS A 258 -7.50 4.24 10.64
N ASP A 259 -7.78 5.10 11.61
CA ASP A 259 -6.97 6.28 11.86
C ASP A 259 -5.65 5.89 12.54
N ILE A 260 -4.58 6.57 12.11
CA ILE A 260 -3.24 6.48 12.68
C ILE A 260 -2.81 7.90 13.00
N LEU A 261 -2.38 8.14 14.23
CA LEU A 261 -1.80 9.42 14.63
C LEU A 261 -0.28 9.35 14.48
N SER A 262 0.31 10.30 13.79
CA SER A 262 1.74 10.54 13.78
C SER A 262 2.05 11.86 14.46
N THR A 263 3.03 11.88 15.35
CA THR A 263 3.45 13.06 16.09
C THR A 263 4.89 13.48 15.78
N MET A 264 5.52 12.84 14.77
CA MET A 264 6.95 13.02 14.45
C MET A 264 7.38 14.48 14.26
N PHE A 265 6.51 15.35 13.75
CA PHE A 265 6.78 16.80 13.64
C PHE A 265 5.67 17.61 14.31
N GLU A 266 4.42 17.22 14.07
CA GLU A 266 3.19 17.74 14.67
C GLU A 266 2.16 16.61 14.67
N PRO A 267 1.15 16.62 15.56
CA PRO A 267 0.13 15.59 15.56
C PRO A 267 -0.72 15.66 14.27
N VAL A 268 -0.36 14.86 13.28
CA VAL A 268 -1.10 14.74 12.02
C VAL A 268 -1.86 13.42 11.96
N ARG A 269 -3.06 13.48 11.41
CA ARG A 269 -3.86 12.29 11.15
C ARG A 269 -3.42 11.64 9.86
N LEU A 270 -3.23 10.34 9.92
CA LEU A 270 -3.07 9.42 8.80
C LEU A 270 -4.26 8.46 8.80
N VAL A 271 -4.59 7.89 7.65
CA VAL A 271 -5.63 6.87 7.56
C VAL A 271 -5.14 5.70 6.70
N SER A 272 -5.26 4.49 7.22
CA SER A 272 -5.12 3.25 6.43
C SER A 272 -6.49 2.74 6.07
N MET A 273 -6.61 2.10 4.92
CA MET A 273 -7.87 1.72 4.31
C MET A 273 -7.82 0.28 3.79
N GLY A 274 -8.93 -0.45 3.91
CA GLY A 274 -9.04 -1.82 3.45
C GLY A 274 -10.41 -2.13 2.87
N TRP A 275 -10.44 -2.97 1.86
CA TRP A 275 -11.63 -3.50 1.21
C TRP A 275 -11.58 -5.02 1.20
N GLY A 276 -12.71 -5.66 1.51
CA GLY A 276 -12.77 -7.12 1.68
C GLY A 276 -12.00 -7.63 2.90
N VAL A 277 -11.70 -6.76 3.87
CA VAL A 277 -11.05 -7.09 5.13
C VAL A 277 -12.02 -7.71 6.14
N GLN A 278 -11.49 -8.39 7.14
CA GLN A 278 -12.27 -8.79 8.31
C GLN A 278 -12.27 -7.65 9.32
N GLU A 279 -13.44 -7.32 9.83
CA GLU A 279 -13.54 -6.48 11.03
C GLU A 279 -12.98 -7.24 12.24
N LEU A 280 -12.19 -6.54 13.07
CA LEU A 280 -11.60 -7.09 14.30
C LEU A 280 -12.62 -7.14 15.42
#